data_b8badb74f61bac4df07fb2ca6fe72503
#
_entry.id   b8badb74f61bac4df07fb2ca6fe72503
#
_cell.length_a   1.000
_cell.length_b   1.000
_cell.length_c   1.000
_cell.angle_alpha   90.00
_cell.angle_beta   90.00
_cell.angle_gamma   90.00
#
_symmetry.space_group_name_H-M   'P 1'
#
loop_
_entity.id
_entity.type
_entity.pdbx_description
1 polymer ?
#
loop_
_entity_poly.entity_id
_entity_poly.type
_entity_poly.pdbx_seq_one_letter_code
_entity_poly.pdbx_strand_id
1 'polypeptide(L)'
;MVVLAKGELEQIALPAAQPPQADVRSVDLSAPDAACALVAACEEHGFFMVTGHGVPMELVRAAEAAAAEFFALPQGEKEEARPLGYGSKWIGGNGDLGWIEYLLLGVTPAGAVPVASASSSTLPCAAASVSSSTPACPLRDVLDEYTVAARRMACAVLELMAEGLGVGPPDALARLVTRSDSDCMLRVNHYPPRPAPELGTSRGPNLTGFGEHTDPQIISVLRSNGTSGLEIALRDGAWASVPPDRDAFFINVGDTLQVLTNGRFRSVRHRVVVNSERSRVSMIFFGGPPPGERLAPLPQLLGDGGRSRYREFTWGEFKSSGCRTRLAEDRLSRFEN
;
A
#
# COMPACT_ATOMS: atom_id res chain seq x y z
N MET A 1 15.05 -3.57 -16.05
CA MET A 1 15.95 -3.85 -14.90
C MET A 1 16.28 -2.54 -14.22
N VAL A 2 16.09 -2.46 -12.90
CA VAL A 2 16.49 -1.26 -12.14
C VAL A 2 18.01 -1.11 -12.24
N VAL A 3 18.49 0.04 -12.67
CA VAL A 3 19.92 0.35 -12.76
C VAL A 3 20.19 1.60 -11.93
N LEU A 4 21.00 1.45 -10.88
CA LEU A 4 21.43 2.55 -10.02
C LEU A 4 22.95 2.75 -10.17
N ALA A 5 23.38 4.01 -10.13
CA ALA A 5 24.80 4.33 -10.03
C ALA A 5 25.36 3.89 -8.66
N LYS A 6 26.69 3.69 -8.54
CA LYS A 6 27.33 3.21 -7.31
C LYS A 6 26.94 4.05 -6.09
N GLY A 7 26.97 5.38 -6.19
CA GLY A 7 26.60 6.27 -5.09
C GLY A 7 25.11 6.22 -4.71
N GLU A 8 24.23 5.93 -5.66
CA GLU A 8 22.79 5.72 -5.38
C GLU A 8 22.56 4.38 -4.65
N LEU A 9 23.32 3.32 -4.99
CA LEU A 9 23.26 2.03 -4.29
C LEU A 9 23.68 2.15 -2.83
N GLU A 10 24.69 2.98 -2.53
CA GLU A 10 25.14 3.21 -1.16
C GLU A 10 24.06 3.86 -0.28
N GLN A 11 23.20 4.71 -0.86
CA GLN A 11 22.10 5.35 -0.13
C GLN A 11 20.98 4.40 0.29
N ILE A 12 20.82 3.27 -0.38
CA ILE A 12 19.78 2.29 -0.09
C ILE A 12 20.32 1.02 0.59
N ALA A 13 21.61 1.00 0.94
CA ALA A 13 22.23 -0.12 1.64
C ALA A 13 21.80 -0.16 3.11
N LEU A 14 21.42 -1.36 3.58
CA LEU A 14 21.04 -1.61 4.97
C LEU A 14 22.03 -2.59 5.64
N PRO A 15 22.14 -2.58 6.98
CA PRO A 15 22.90 -3.59 7.71
C PRO A 15 22.48 -5.02 7.36
N ALA A 16 23.41 -5.94 7.38
CA ALA A 16 23.21 -7.31 6.93
C ALA A 16 22.37 -8.19 7.91
N ALA A 17 22.06 -7.70 9.11
CA ALA A 17 21.28 -8.46 10.10
C ALA A 17 19.83 -8.62 9.62
N GLN A 18 19.36 -9.87 9.61
CA GLN A 18 17.94 -10.17 9.35
C GLN A 18 17.16 -10.03 10.67
N PRO A 19 16.04 -9.28 10.68
CA PRO A 19 15.19 -9.18 11.86
C PRO A 19 14.45 -10.52 12.12
N PRO A 20 14.00 -10.75 13.37
CA PRO A 20 13.17 -11.91 13.71
C PRO A 20 11.87 -11.90 12.88
N GLN A 21 11.24 -13.06 12.79
CA GLN A 21 9.91 -13.14 12.17
C GLN A 21 8.85 -12.48 13.05
N ALA A 22 7.95 -11.74 12.42
CA ALA A 22 6.78 -11.18 13.09
C ALA A 22 5.75 -12.28 13.34
N ASP A 23 5.17 -12.26 14.54
CA ASP A 23 3.93 -12.99 14.81
C ASP A 23 2.77 -12.16 14.27
N VAL A 24 2.31 -12.51 13.08
CA VAL A 24 1.24 -11.78 12.37
C VAL A 24 -0.09 -12.48 12.61
N ARG A 25 -1.00 -11.77 13.26
CA ARG A 25 -2.35 -12.28 13.51
C ARG A 25 -3.08 -12.56 12.20
N SER A 26 -3.76 -13.71 12.12
CA SER A 26 -4.62 -14.07 10.99
C SER A 26 -6.08 -13.98 11.42
N VAL A 27 -6.92 -13.37 10.57
CA VAL A 27 -8.35 -13.21 10.78
C VAL A 27 -9.11 -13.84 9.61
N ASP A 28 -9.99 -14.80 9.91
CA ASP A 28 -10.92 -15.35 8.92
C ASP A 28 -12.15 -14.43 8.80
N LEU A 29 -12.30 -13.79 7.63
CA LEU A 29 -13.42 -12.85 7.41
C LEU A 29 -14.79 -13.53 7.37
N SER A 30 -14.86 -14.85 7.24
CA SER A 30 -16.10 -15.63 7.26
C SER A 30 -16.51 -16.09 8.68
N ALA A 31 -15.64 -15.91 9.67
CA ALA A 31 -15.91 -16.31 11.04
C ALA A 31 -16.94 -15.37 11.71
N PRO A 32 -17.82 -15.89 12.58
CA PRO A 32 -18.85 -15.07 13.23
C PRO A 32 -18.30 -14.00 14.18
N ASP A 33 -17.06 -14.13 14.64
CA ASP A 33 -16.36 -13.18 15.50
C ASP A 33 -15.34 -12.28 14.73
N ALA A 34 -15.38 -12.30 13.40
CA ALA A 34 -14.44 -11.56 12.54
C ALA A 34 -14.34 -10.07 12.91
N ALA A 35 -15.45 -9.41 13.20
CA ALA A 35 -15.48 -8.00 13.59
C ALA A 35 -14.64 -7.72 14.84
N CYS A 36 -14.81 -8.54 15.89
CA CYS A 36 -14.04 -8.42 17.14
C CYS A 36 -12.55 -8.75 16.92
N ALA A 37 -12.26 -9.79 16.13
CA ALA A 37 -10.90 -10.20 15.82
C ALA A 37 -10.15 -9.13 15.01
N LEU A 38 -10.82 -8.47 14.06
CA LEU A 38 -10.25 -7.35 13.28
C LEU A 38 -9.91 -6.16 14.18
N VAL A 39 -10.81 -5.75 15.07
CA VAL A 39 -10.56 -4.65 16.02
C VAL A 39 -9.34 -4.97 16.89
N ALA A 40 -9.27 -6.18 17.46
CA ALA A 40 -8.14 -6.59 18.28
C ALA A 40 -6.81 -6.57 17.49
N ALA A 41 -6.80 -7.03 16.23
CA ALA A 41 -5.61 -7.01 15.38
C ALA A 41 -5.16 -5.58 15.04
N CYS A 42 -6.12 -4.68 14.77
CA CYS A 42 -5.82 -3.27 14.51
C CYS A 42 -5.27 -2.53 15.74
N GLU A 43 -5.77 -2.85 16.94
CA GLU A 43 -5.29 -2.27 18.19
C GLU A 43 -3.90 -2.80 18.58
N GLU A 44 -3.61 -4.06 18.30
CA GLU A 44 -2.35 -4.69 18.66
C GLU A 44 -1.20 -4.23 17.75
N HIS A 45 -1.35 -4.41 16.45
CA HIS A 45 -0.28 -4.16 15.48
C HIS A 45 -0.63 -3.15 14.39
N GLY A 46 -1.93 -3.01 14.05
CA GLY A 46 -2.35 -2.25 12.87
C GLY A 46 -1.97 -2.92 11.54
N PHE A 47 -1.54 -4.19 11.61
CA PHE A 47 -1.14 -5.04 10.51
C PHE A 47 -1.53 -6.50 10.80
N PHE A 48 -2.21 -7.15 9.87
CA PHE A 48 -2.68 -8.52 10.04
C PHE A 48 -2.93 -9.20 8.70
N MET A 49 -3.05 -10.52 8.70
CA MET A 49 -3.46 -11.33 7.55
C MET A 49 -4.97 -11.56 7.58
N VAL A 50 -5.58 -11.69 6.40
CA VAL A 50 -6.97 -12.14 6.25
C VAL A 50 -7.05 -13.38 5.38
N THR A 51 -7.91 -14.31 5.83
CA THR A 51 -8.34 -15.50 5.11
C THR A 51 -9.86 -15.48 4.95
N GLY A 52 -10.45 -16.46 4.25
CA GLY A 52 -11.91 -16.44 4.02
C GLY A 52 -12.41 -15.22 3.24
N HIS A 53 -11.52 -14.55 2.50
CA HIS A 53 -11.73 -13.22 1.91
C HIS A 53 -12.57 -13.22 0.61
N GLY A 54 -12.94 -14.37 0.06
CA GLY A 54 -13.81 -14.52 -1.12
C GLY A 54 -13.21 -14.03 -2.46
N VAL A 55 -11.96 -13.61 -2.51
CA VAL A 55 -11.27 -13.27 -3.78
C VAL A 55 -10.87 -14.57 -4.49
N PRO A 56 -11.26 -14.78 -5.77
CA PRO A 56 -10.87 -15.97 -6.51
C PRO A 56 -9.36 -16.09 -6.68
N MET A 57 -8.77 -17.19 -6.22
CA MET A 57 -7.32 -17.39 -6.29
C MET A 57 -6.78 -17.56 -7.71
N GLU A 58 -7.62 -17.97 -8.65
CA GLU A 58 -7.30 -18.00 -10.09
C GLU A 58 -7.05 -16.58 -10.61
N LEU A 59 -7.89 -15.63 -10.24
CA LEU A 59 -7.72 -14.22 -10.58
C LEU A 59 -6.43 -13.64 -9.99
N VAL A 60 -6.13 -13.98 -8.73
CA VAL A 60 -4.89 -13.56 -8.07
C VAL A 60 -3.67 -14.07 -8.83
N ARG A 61 -3.67 -15.37 -9.19
CA ARG A 61 -2.55 -15.98 -9.94
C ARG A 61 -2.42 -15.39 -11.35
N ALA A 62 -3.54 -15.14 -12.02
CA ALA A 62 -3.54 -14.50 -13.34
C ALA A 62 -2.94 -13.09 -13.28
N ALA A 63 -3.31 -12.28 -12.28
CA ALA A 63 -2.76 -10.95 -12.08
C ALA A 63 -1.26 -10.97 -11.72
N GLU A 64 -0.82 -11.90 -10.86
CA GLU A 64 0.60 -12.10 -10.55
C GLU A 64 1.40 -12.51 -11.80
N ALA A 65 0.88 -13.43 -12.61
CA ALA A 65 1.54 -13.89 -13.84
C ALA A 65 1.66 -12.75 -14.86
N ALA A 66 0.57 -12.04 -15.13
CA ALA A 66 0.58 -10.91 -16.07
C ALA A 66 1.52 -9.78 -15.62
N ALA A 67 1.58 -9.50 -14.32
CA ALA A 67 2.55 -8.55 -13.76
C ALA A 67 4.00 -9.04 -13.95
N ALA A 68 4.28 -10.31 -13.69
CA ALA A 68 5.60 -10.89 -13.88
C ALA A 68 6.04 -10.85 -15.34
N GLU A 69 5.16 -11.17 -16.28
CA GLU A 69 5.40 -11.06 -17.73
C GLU A 69 5.72 -9.64 -18.14
N PHE A 70 4.93 -8.66 -17.67
CA PHE A 70 5.20 -7.25 -17.94
C PHE A 70 6.58 -6.81 -17.44
N PHE A 71 6.95 -7.14 -16.20
CA PHE A 71 8.25 -6.74 -15.65
C PHE A 71 9.42 -7.49 -16.28
N ALA A 72 9.19 -8.61 -16.95
CA ALA A 72 10.19 -9.33 -17.73
C ALA A 72 10.50 -8.70 -19.11
N LEU A 73 9.66 -7.79 -19.59
CA LEU A 73 9.86 -7.09 -20.86
C LEU A 73 11.19 -6.31 -20.87
N PRO A 74 11.78 -6.09 -22.07
CA PRO A 74 12.90 -5.19 -22.22
C PRO A 74 12.61 -3.78 -21.66
N GLN A 75 13.63 -3.10 -21.15
CA GLN A 75 13.47 -1.80 -20.51
C GLN A 75 12.77 -0.76 -21.42
N GLY A 76 13.12 -0.73 -22.72
CA GLY A 76 12.48 0.18 -23.67
C GLY A 76 10.97 -0.02 -23.76
N GLU A 77 10.51 -1.27 -23.86
CA GLU A 77 9.07 -1.59 -23.92
C GLU A 77 8.33 -1.21 -22.63
N LYS A 78 8.96 -1.41 -21.47
CA LYS A 78 8.40 -0.95 -20.19
C LYS A 78 8.34 0.58 -20.10
N GLU A 79 9.31 1.29 -20.66
CA GLU A 79 9.31 2.76 -20.68
C GLU A 79 8.25 3.34 -21.62
N GLU A 80 7.91 2.64 -22.70
CA GLU A 80 6.76 2.98 -23.54
C GLU A 80 5.44 2.87 -22.76
N ALA A 81 5.37 2.04 -21.73
CA ALA A 81 4.23 1.91 -20.84
C ALA A 81 4.17 2.99 -19.73
N ARG A 82 5.02 4.02 -19.73
CA ARG A 82 4.93 5.15 -18.77
C ARG A 82 3.54 5.80 -18.73
N PRO A 83 2.83 6.00 -19.84
CA PRO A 83 1.46 6.50 -19.81
C PRO A 83 0.48 5.57 -19.08
N LEU A 84 0.83 4.27 -18.91
CA LEU A 84 0.09 3.31 -18.11
C LEU A 84 0.49 3.32 -16.62
N GLY A 85 1.34 4.25 -16.20
CA GLY A 85 1.78 4.39 -14.81
C GLY A 85 3.07 3.67 -14.45
N TYR A 86 3.88 3.22 -15.43
CA TYR A 86 5.19 2.62 -15.16
C TYR A 86 6.18 3.63 -14.60
N GLY A 87 6.90 3.22 -13.56
CA GLY A 87 8.00 3.97 -12.97
C GLY A 87 9.05 3.03 -12.36
N SER A 88 10.24 3.57 -12.11
CA SER A 88 11.33 2.81 -11.48
C SER A 88 12.20 3.70 -10.61
N LYS A 89 12.89 3.08 -9.64
CA LYS A 89 13.91 3.65 -8.74
C LYS A 89 13.42 4.76 -7.81
N TRP A 90 12.59 5.69 -8.27
CA TRP A 90 12.08 6.80 -7.48
C TRP A 90 10.78 6.42 -6.75
N ILE A 91 10.74 6.68 -5.43
CA ILE A 91 9.60 6.33 -4.56
C ILE A 91 8.85 7.60 -4.12
N GLY A 92 8.52 8.46 -5.01
CA GLY A 92 7.86 9.73 -4.69
C GLY A 92 8.62 10.92 -5.21
N GLY A 93 8.17 12.13 -4.83
CA GLY A 93 8.70 13.40 -5.34
C GLY A 93 9.91 13.96 -4.59
N ASN A 94 10.29 13.39 -3.45
CA ASN A 94 11.25 14.00 -2.51
C ASN A 94 12.67 13.41 -2.56
N GLY A 95 12.98 12.67 -3.62
CA GLY A 95 14.32 12.10 -3.80
C GLY A 95 14.55 10.78 -3.06
N ASP A 96 13.50 10.16 -2.49
CA ASP A 96 13.59 8.83 -1.91
C ASP A 96 13.83 7.79 -3.01
N LEU A 97 14.84 6.94 -2.81
CA LEU A 97 15.27 5.91 -3.76
C LEU A 97 14.92 4.51 -3.25
N GLY A 98 14.70 3.58 -4.19
CA GLY A 98 14.53 2.17 -3.89
C GLY A 98 14.96 1.27 -5.04
N TRP A 99 15.24 0.01 -4.71
CA TRP A 99 15.50 -1.04 -5.69
C TRP A 99 14.19 -1.63 -6.19
N ILE A 100 13.47 -0.86 -7.02
CA ILE A 100 12.08 -1.12 -7.39
C ILE A 100 11.75 -0.61 -8.80
N GLU A 101 10.86 -1.32 -9.47
CA GLU A 101 10.04 -0.82 -10.56
C GLU A 101 8.56 -1.11 -10.27
N TYR A 102 7.65 -0.33 -10.83
CA TYR A 102 6.24 -0.42 -10.47
C TYR A 102 5.30 0.05 -11.58
N LEU A 103 4.03 -0.39 -11.46
CA LEU A 103 2.88 0.23 -12.12
C LEU A 103 2.03 0.93 -11.04
N LEU A 104 1.54 2.13 -11.32
CA LEU A 104 0.66 2.89 -10.44
C LEU A 104 -0.59 3.30 -11.22
N LEU A 105 -1.74 2.74 -10.84
CA LEU A 105 -3.02 2.91 -11.51
C LEU A 105 -4.02 3.57 -10.56
N GLY A 106 -4.68 4.63 -11.01
CA GLY A 106 -5.84 5.18 -10.32
C GLY A 106 -7.02 4.23 -10.44
N VAL A 107 -7.87 4.18 -9.44
CA VAL A 107 -9.05 3.31 -9.41
C VAL A 107 -10.31 4.16 -9.53
N THR A 108 -11.07 3.93 -10.57
CA THR A 108 -12.40 4.53 -10.78
C THR A 108 -13.50 3.48 -10.57
N PRO A 109 -14.77 3.85 -10.53
CA PRO A 109 -15.87 2.89 -10.55
C PRO A 109 -15.87 1.95 -11.76
N ALA A 110 -15.27 2.38 -12.87
CA ALA A 110 -15.18 1.62 -14.12
C ALA A 110 -13.91 0.75 -14.23
N GLY A 111 -13.00 0.81 -13.27
CA GLY A 111 -11.75 0.05 -13.27
C GLY A 111 -10.49 0.88 -12.99
N ALA A 112 -9.31 0.31 -13.20
CA ALA A 112 -8.04 0.98 -13.03
C ALA A 112 -7.73 1.90 -14.23
N VAL A 113 -7.23 3.10 -13.95
CA VAL A 113 -6.81 4.09 -14.97
C VAL A 113 -5.40 4.59 -14.68
N PRO A 114 -4.62 5.00 -15.70
CA PRO A 114 -3.29 5.56 -15.47
C PRO A 114 -3.36 6.78 -14.55
N VAL A 115 -2.47 6.83 -13.56
CA VAL A 115 -2.23 8.07 -12.80
C VAL A 115 -1.34 8.95 -13.66
N ALA A 116 -1.84 10.10 -14.12
CA ALA A 116 -1.03 11.07 -14.83
C ALA A 116 0.20 11.41 -13.97
N SER A 117 1.40 11.20 -14.50
CA SER A 117 2.65 11.46 -13.78
C SER A 117 2.67 12.92 -13.35
N ALA A 118 2.64 13.16 -12.04
CA ALA A 118 2.82 14.47 -11.45
C ALA A 118 4.28 14.91 -11.57
N SER A 119 4.71 15.23 -12.79
CA SER A 119 5.92 16.01 -13.04
C SER A 119 5.46 17.41 -13.45
N SER A 120 5.01 18.17 -12.51
CA SER A 120 4.97 19.64 -12.49
C SER A 120 4.09 20.13 -11.35
N SER A 121 4.57 21.12 -10.66
CA SER A 121 4.00 21.81 -9.50
C SER A 121 2.74 22.62 -9.83
N THR A 122 1.72 22.02 -10.40
CA THR A 122 0.37 22.60 -10.47
C THR A 122 -0.64 21.46 -10.66
N LEU A 123 -1.48 21.25 -9.67
CA LEU A 123 -2.63 20.38 -9.76
C LEU A 123 -3.55 20.85 -10.90
N PRO A 124 -3.84 20.02 -11.90
CA PRO A 124 -5.14 20.02 -12.52
C PRO A 124 -5.93 18.82 -12.03
N CYS A 125 -6.90 19.07 -11.18
CA CYS A 125 -8.08 18.23 -11.06
C CYS A 125 -8.83 18.30 -12.38
N ALA A 126 -8.49 17.42 -13.32
CA ALA A 126 -9.31 17.16 -14.50
C ALA A 126 -9.08 15.70 -14.90
N ALA A 127 -10.09 14.88 -14.66
CA ALA A 127 -10.22 13.57 -15.27
C ALA A 127 -10.16 13.76 -16.79
N ALA A 128 -9.01 13.49 -17.39
CA ALA A 128 -8.92 13.37 -18.83
C ALA A 128 -9.73 12.13 -19.22
N SER A 129 -10.87 12.34 -19.86
CA SER A 129 -11.63 11.31 -20.53
C SER A 129 -10.78 10.75 -21.67
N VAL A 130 -10.12 9.62 -21.43
CA VAL A 130 -9.41 8.89 -22.47
C VAL A 130 -10.46 8.16 -23.30
N SER A 131 -10.58 8.54 -24.57
CA SER A 131 -11.47 7.90 -25.55
C SER A 131 -11.16 6.40 -25.67
N SER A 132 -12.22 5.61 -25.73
CA SER A 132 -12.26 4.14 -25.72
C SER A 132 -11.76 3.47 -27.02
N SER A 133 -10.51 3.68 -27.42
CA SER A 133 -9.93 2.98 -28.57
C SER A 133 -8.50 2.47 -28.33
N THR A 134 -8.17 2.11 -27.08
CA THR A 134 -6.91 1.43 -26.80
C THR A 134 -7.06 -0.05 -27.14
N PRO A 135 -6.12 -0.67 -27.89
CA PRO A 135 -6.17 -2.12 -28.14
C PRO A 135 -6.19 -2.88 -26.81
N ALA A 136 -6.93 -4.00 -26.77
CA ALA A 136 -7.05 -4.85 -25.59
C ALA A 136 -5.66 -5.17 -25.03
N CYS A 137 -5.40 -4.76 -23.80
CA CYS A 137 -4.16 -5.05 -23.09
C CYS A 137 -4.47 -6.11 -22.04
N PRO A 138 -4.09 -7.38 -22.24
CA PRO A 138 -4.43 -8.48 -21.33
C PRO A 138 -4.03 -8.20 -19.87
N LEU A 139 -2.91 -7.51 -19.66
CA LEU A 139 -2.47 -7.08 -18.34
C LEU A 139 -3.49 -6.14 -17.69
N ARG A 140 -4.03 -5.17 -18.45
CA ARG A 140 -4.97 -4.20 -17.94
C ARG A 140 -6.28 -4.86 -17.52
N ASP A 141 -6.83 -5.71 -18.37
CA ASP A 141 -8.12 -6.37 -18.12
C ASP A 141 -8.06 -7.20 -16.83
N VAL A 142 -7.01 -7.99 -16.64
CA VAL A 142 -6.84 -8.81 -15.43
C VAL A 142 -6.57 -7.93 -14.18
N LEU A 143 -5.84 -6.82 -14.30
CA LEU A 143 -5.63 -5.90 -13.18
C LEU A 143 -6.91 -5.13 -12.83
N ASP A 144 -7.78 -4.85 -13.78
CA ASP A 144 -9.09 -4.24 -13.54
C ASP A 144 -9.99 -5.19 -12.74
N GLU A 145 -10.09 -6.45 -13.13
CA GLU A 145 -10.84 -7.47 -12.40
C GLU A 145 -10.28 -7.69 -10.99
N TYR A 146 -8.95 -7.79 -10.86
CA TYR A 146 -8.28 -7.90 -9.57
C TYR A 146 -8.58 -6.68 -8.67
N THR A 147 -8.55 -5.49 -9.22
CA THR A 147 -8.82 -4.24 -8.49
C THR A 147 -10.25 -4.22 -7.93
N VAL A 148 -11.23 -4.66 -8.72
CA VAL A 148 -12.63 -4.76 -8.27
C VAL A 148 -12.75 -5.75 -7.12
N ALA A 149 -12.10 -6.91 -7.21
CA ALA A 149 -12.13 -7.92 -6.16
C ALA A 149 -11.42 -7.45 -4.87
N ALA A 150 -10.25 -6.82 -4.98
CA ALA A 150 -9.51 -6.25 -3.85
C ALA A 150 -10.28 -5.11 -3.17
N ARG A 151 -10.93 -4.23 -3.94
CA ARG A 151 -11.79 -3.16 -3.42
C ARG A 151 -12.98 -3.73 -2.66
N ARG A 152 -13.63 -4.77 -3.18
CA ARG A 152 -14.75 -5.44 -2.49
C ARG A 152 -14.31 -6.02 -1.16
N MET A 153 -13.16 -6.68 -1.11
CA MET A 153 -12.58 -7.17 0.15
C MET A 153 -12.24 -6.03 1.10
N ALA A 154 -11.65 -4.94 0.63
CA ALA A 154 -11.37 -3.76 1.46
C ALA A 154 -12.64 -3.19 2.09
N CYS A 155 -13.75 -3.13 1.34
CA CYS A 155 -15.05 -2.68 1.86
C CYS A 155 -15.56 -3.63 2.95
N ALA A 156 -15.52 -4.94 2.72
CA ALA A 156 -15.96 -5.92 3.73
C ALA A 156 -15.14 -5.82 5.04
N VAL A 157 -13.83 -5.65 4.93
CA VAL A 157 -12.96 -5.41 6.09
C VAL A 157 -13.34 -4.12 6.83
N LEU A 158 -13.59 -3.03 6.11
CA LEU A 158 -13.98 -1.74 6.70
C LEU A 158 -15.37 -1.78 7.35
N GLU A 159 -16.32 -2.53 6.79
CA GLU A 159 -17.65 -2.75 7.37
C GLU A 159 -17.56 -3.55 8.68
N LEU A 160 -16.78 -4.65 8.70
CA LEU A 160 -16.51 -5.42 9.92
C LEU A 160 -15.77 -4.59 10.98
N MET A 161 -14.85 -3.71 10.56
CA MET A 161 -14.22 -2.78 11.50
C MET A 161 -15.22 -1.78 12.10
N ALA A 162 -16.13 -1.23 11.29
CA ALA A 162 -17.18 -0.33 11.77
C ALA A 162 -18.10 -1.04 12.76
N GLU A 163 -18.51 -2.28 12.47
CA GLU A 163 -19.30 -3.14 13.37
C GLU A 163 -18.57 -3.37 14.70
N GLY A 164 -17.33 -3.85 14.66
CA GLY A 164 -16.55 -4.15 15.86
C GLY A 164 -16.20 -2.92 16.70
N LEU A 165 -16.16 -1.72 16.09
CA LEU A 165 -15.98 -0.43 16.76
C LEU A 165 -17.29 0.13 17.31
N GLY A 166 -18.46 -0.44 16.95
CA GLY A 166 -19.78 0.13 17.28
C GLY A 166 -20.05 1.45 16.57
N VAL A 167 -19.48 1.67 15.38
CA VAL A 167 -19.66 2.88 14.57
C VAL A 167 -20.74 2.65 13.53
N GLY A 168 -21.75 3.50 13.49
CA GLY A 168 -22.80 3.46 12.48
C GLY A 168 -22.84 4.70 11.58
N PRO A 169 -23.42 4.56 10.38
CA PRO A 169 -24.02 3.36 9.76
C PRO A 169 -22.98 2.27 9.43
N PRO A 170 -23.38 1.03 9.09
CA PRO A 170 -22.46 -0.09 8.82
C PRO A 170 -21.39 0.22 7.78
N ASP A 171 -21.73 1.02 6.77
CA ASP A 171 -20.82 1.47 5.70
C ASP A 171 -20.01 2.74 6.04
N ALA A 172 -20.05 3.20 7.31
CA ALA A 172 -19.44 4.48 7.71
C ALA A 172 -17.99 4.66 7.25
N LEU A 173 -17.21 3.58 7.23
CA LEU A 173 -15.84 3.57 6.75
C LEU A 173 -15.77 3.19 5.26
N ALA A 174 -16.50 2.17 4.84
CA ALA A 174 -16.45 1.65 3.46
C ALA A 174 -16.91 2.67 2.41
N ARG A 175 -17.89 3.51 2.71
CA ARG A 175 -18.37 4.57 1.81
C ARG A 175 -17.26 5.54 1.37
N LEU A 176 -16.22 5.72 2.19
CA LEU A 176 -15.10 6.60 1.86
C LEU A 176 -14.23 6.07 0.71
N VAL A 177 -14.26 4.77 0.45
CA VAL A 177 -13.51 4.12 -0.64
C VAL A 177 -14.41 3.67 -1.81
N THR A 178 -15.73 3.85 -1.71
CA THR A 178 -16.68 3.44 -2.75
C THR A 178 -17.24 4.60 -3.56
N ARG A 179 -17.07 5.84 -3.13
CA ARG A 179 -17.51 7.02 -3.87
C ARG A 179 -16.80 7.12 -5.22
N SER A 180 -17.45 7.75 -6.18
CA SER A 180 -16.91 7.95 -7.54
C SER A 180 -15.67 8.85 -7.57
N ASP A 181 -15.54 9.73 -6.57
CA ASP A 181 -14.45 10.68 -6.37
C ASP A 181 -13.41 10.22 -5.34
N SER A 182 -13.51 8.97 -4.84
CA SER A 182 -12.53 8.37 -3.93
C SER A 182 -11.14 8.28 -4.58
N ASP A 183 -10.10 8.60 -3.82
CA ASP A 183 -8.70 8.60 -4.28
C ASP A 183 -8.05 7.22 -4.05
N CYS A 184 -8.66 6.21 -4.65
CA CYS A 184 -8.15 4.84 -4.59
C CYS A 184 -7.13 4.57 -5.69
N MET A 185 -6.16 3.67 -5.42
CA MET A 185 -5.17 3.26 -6.41
C MET A 185 -4.77 1.80 -6.25
N LEU A 186 -4.37 1.19 -7.37
CA LEU A 186 -3.65 -0.07 -7.40
C LEU A 186 -2.17 0.21 -7.71
N ARG A 187 -1.29 -0.33 -6.89
CA ARG A 187 0.15 -0.33 -7.14
C ARG A 187 0.65 -1.75 -7.27
N VAL A 188 1.33 -2.03 -8.37
CA VAL A 188 2.02 -3.31 -8.59
C VAL A 188 3.52 -3.03 -8.53
N ASN A 189 4.20 -3.60 -7.57
CA ASN A 189 5.64 -3.42 -7.36
C ASN A 189 6.40 -4.67 -7.78
N HIS A 190 7.52 -4.46 -8.43
CA HIS A 190 8.52 -5.47 -8.71
C HIS A 190 9.85 -5.09 -8.08
N TYR A 191 10.39 -6.01 -7.30
CA TYR A 191 11.70 -5.91 -6.67
C TYR A 191 12.58 -7.01 -7.27
N PRO A 192 13.42 -6.69 -8.27
CA PRO A 192 14.32 -7.68 -8.83
C PRO A 192 15.33 -8.14 -7.78
N PRO A 193 15.85 -9.37 -7.89
CA PRO A 193 16.85 -9.85 -6.96
C PRO A 193 18.08 -8.98 -7.00
N ARG A 194 18.82 -8.96 -5.90
CA ARG A 194 20.06 -8.18 -5.82
C ARG A 194 21.06 -8.68 -6.90
N PRO A 195 21.80 -7.78 -7.57
CA PRO A 195 22.88 -8.18 -8.44
C PRO A 195 23.89 -9.06 -7.70
N ALA A 196 24.39 -10.10 -8.36
CA ALA A 196 25.44 -10.93 -7.79
C ALA A 196 26.63 -10.07 -7.35
N PRO A 197 27.21 -10.31 -6.17
CA PRO A 197 28.42 -9.59 -5.76
C PRO A 197 29.53 -9.86 -6.76
N GLU A 198 30.36 -8.85 -7.04
CA GLU A 198 31.58 -9.03 -7.82
C GLU A 198 32.45 -10.12 -7.16
N LEU A 199 33.12 -10.90 -8.00
CA LEU A 199 33.92 -12.05 -7.58
C LEU A 199 34.93 -11.64 -6.48
N GLY A 200 34.79 -12.18 -5.26
CA GLY A 200 35.70 -11.91 -4.14
C GLY A 200 35.15 -11.00 -3.03
N THR A 201 33.93 -10.47 -3.16
CA THR A 201 33.29 -9.73 -2.07
C THR A 201 32.35 -10.64 -1.27
N SER A 202 32.49 -10.65 0.06
CA SER A 202 31.53 -11.26 0.97
C SER A 202 30.13 -10.61 0.78
N ARG A 203 29.07 -11.31 1.17
CA ARG A 203 27.66 -10.85 1.10
C ARG A 203 27.57 -9.33 1.25
N GLY A 204 27.27 -8.65 0.15
CA GLY A 204 27.06 -7.21 0.18
C GLY A 204 25.87 -6.83 1.06
N PRO A 205 25.68 -5.54 1.39
CA PRO A 205 24.62 -5.07 2.25
C PRO A 205 23.22 -5.43 1.70
N ASN A 206 22.25 -5.60 2.59
CA ASN A 206 20.85 -5.68 2.16
C ASN A 206 20.47 -4.37 1.44
N LEU A 207 19.61 -4.47 0.44
CA LEU A 207 19.14 -3.30 -0.29
C LEU A 207 17.69 -2.99 0.11
N THR A 208 17.40 -1.72 0.31
CA THR A 208 16.04 -1.23 0.47
C THR A 208 15.32 -1.25 -0.88
N GLY A 209 14.28 -2.06 -0.99
CA GLY A 209 13.37 -2.05 -2.12
C GLY A 209 12.40 -0.86 -2.04
N PHE A 210 11.79 -0.68 -0.88
CA PHE A 210 10.94 0.47 -0.54
C PHE A 210 11.30 0.95 0.87
N GLY A 211 11.58 2.24 1.01
CA GLY A 211 11.99 2.84 2.27
C GLY A 211 10.91 2.76 3.35
N GLU A 212 11.31 2.98 4.59
CA GLU A 212 10.41 2.93 5.74
C GLU A 212 9.36 4.06 5.65
N HIS A 213 8.08 3.71 5.87
CA HIS A 213 6.94 4.63 5.77
C HIS A 213 5.71 4.09 6.49
N THR A 214 4.70 4.91 6.65
CA THR A 214 3.31 4.55 6.89
C THR A 214 2.48 4.76 5.63
N ASP A 215 1.36 4.07 5.50
CA ASP A 215 0.42 4.28 4.39
C ASP A 215 -0.52 5.44 4.72
N PRO A 216 -0.61 6.49 3.90
CA PRO A 216 -1.45 7.64 4.20
C PRO A 216 -2.96 7.37 4.07
N GLN A 217 -3.36 6.38 3.27
CA GLN A 217 -4.77 6.07 2.97
C GLN A 217 -5.52 5.54 4.21
N ILE A 218 -6.78 5.12 4.01
CA ILE A 218 -7.59 4.47 5.07
C ILE A 218 -7.09 3.06 5.33
N ILE A 219 -6.94 2.30 4.25
CA ILE A 219 -6.58 0.88 4.28
C ILE A 219 -5.72 0.52 3.08
N SER A 220 -4.76 -0.37 3.30
CA SER A 220 -4.01 -1.02 2.24
C SER A 220 -4.26 -2.52 2.26
N VAL A 221 -4.58 -3.07 1.09
CA VAL A 221 -4.77 -4.50 0.87
C VAL A 221 -3.62 -5.01 0.03
N LEU A 222 -2.70 -5.72 0.66
CA LEU A 222 -1.45 -6.17 0.07
C LEU A 222 -1.47 -7.67 -0.21
N ARG A 223 -0.97 -8.04 -1.37
CA ARG A 223 -0.67 -9.41 -1.78
C ARG A 223 0.73 -9.50 -2.35
N SER A 224 1.42 -10.63 -2.17
CA SER A 224 2.72 -10.86 -2.81
C SER A 224 2.91 -12.31 -3.27
N ASN A 225 3.85 -12.51 -4.19
CA ASN A 225 4.13 -13.79 -4.85
C ASN A 225 4.82 -14.85 -3.96
N GLY A 226 4.76 -14.70 -2.63
CA GLY A 226 5.41 -15.66 -1.70
C GLY A 226 6.94 -15.49 -1.59
N THR A 227 7.50 -14.40 -2.08
CA THR A 227 8.89 -14.01 -1.83
C THR A 227 8.96 -13.08 -0.62
N SER A 228 9.87 -13.35 0.32
CA SER A 228 10.09 -12.54 1.53
C SER A 228 10.63 -11.14 1.18
N GLY A 229 10.56 -10.23 2.15
CA GLY A 229 11.13 -8.89 2.05
C GLY A 229 10.32 -7.80 2.77
N LEU A 230 9.05 -8.04 3.10
CA LEU A 230 8.28 -7.09 3.90
C LEU A 230 8.72 -7.16 5.37
N GLU A 231 8.96 -6.01 5.96
CA GLU A 231 9.29 -5.84 7.37
C GLU A 231 8.39 -4.77 7.98
N ILE A 232 7.97 -4.99 9.23
CA ILE A 232 7.16 -4.07 10.02
C ILE A 232 7.90 -3.62 11.27
N ALA A 233 7.63 -2.40 11.73
CA ALA A 233 8.13 -1.89 12.99
C ALA A 233 7.16 -2.27 14.13
N LEU A 234 7.62 -3.05 15.08
CA LEU A 234 6.89 -3.42 16.28
C LEU A 234 6.71 -2.21 17.22
N ARG A 235 5.93 -2.37 18.30
CA ARG A 235 5.66 -1.29 19.27
C ARG A 235 6.90 -0.78 20.01
N ASP A 236 7.89 -1.64 20.20
CA ASP A 236 9.19 -1.32 20.82
C ASP A 236 10.18 -0.67 19.84
N GLY A 237 9.78 -0.49 18.58
CA GLY A 237 10.62 0.05 17.52
C GLY A 237 11.51 -0.97 16.82
N ALA A 238 11.51 -2.22 17.25
CA ALA A 238 12.24 -3.28 16.58
C ALA A 238 11.60 -3.62 15.23
N TRP A 239 12.42 -3.96 14.25
CA TRP A 239 11.95 -4.47 12.97
C TRP A 239 11.69 -5.97 13.03
N ALA A 240 10.62 -6.42 12.42
CA ALA A 240 10.28 -7.83 12.28
C ALA A 240 9.93 -8.17 10.84
N SER A 241 10.42 -9.30 10.35
CA SER A 241 10.16 -9.79 9.00
C SER A 241 8.79 -10.45 8.94
N VAL A 242 7.97 -10.08 7.95
CA VAL A 242 6.66 -10.69 7.72
C VAL A 242 6.83 -11.95 6.89
N PRO A 243 6.41 -13.13 7.39
CA PRO A 243 6.44 -14.36 6.62
C PRO A 243 5.58 -14.21 5.35
N PRO A 244 6.08 -14.58 4.18
CA PRO A 244 5.25 -14.55 2.97
C PRO A 244 4.20 -15.66 3.03
N ASP A 245 2.95 -15.32 2.71
CA ASP A 245 1.85 -16.26 2.56
C ASP A 245 1.21 -16.07 1.19
N ARG A 246 1.01 -17.18 0.45
CA ARG A 246 0.44 -17.16 -0.90
C ARG A 246 -1.08 -17.20 -0.91
N ASP A 247 -1.71 -17.58 0.18
CA ASP A 247 -3.15 -17.81 0.26
C ASP A 247 -3.85 -16.70 1.07
N ALA A 248 -3.08 -15.81 1.73
CA ALA A 248 -3.60 -14.70 2.50
C ALA A 248 -3.35 -13.34 1.84
N PHE A 249 -4.18 -12.37 2.20
CA PHE A 249 -3.91 -10.95 1.99
C PHE A 249 -3.47 -10.31 3.30
N PHE A 250 -2.58 -9.34 3.21
CA PHE A 250 -2.15 -8.53 4.35
C PHE A 250 -2.91 -7.20 4.33
N ILE A 251 -3.36 -6.78 5.50
CA ILE A 251 -4.08 -5.53 5.68
C ILE A 251 -3.24 -4.59 6.54
N ASN A 252 -3.01 -3.36 6.05
CA ASN A 252 -2.42 -2.28 6.84
C ASN A 252 -3.50 -1.26 7.18
N VAL A 253 -3.59 -0.90 8.44
CA VAL A 253 -4.23 0.33 8.90
C VAL A 253 -3.42 1.51 8.38
N GLY A 254 -4.06 2.42 7.66
CA GLY A 254 -3.42 3.64 7.19
C GLY A 254 -3.58 4.81 8.16
N ASP A 255 -2.82 5.89 7.89
CA ASP A 255 -2.80 7.11 8.72
C ASP A 255 -4.19 7.73 8.85
N THR A 256 -4.98 7.72 7.76
CA THR A 256 -6.36 8.23 7.78
C THR A 256 -7.25 7.43 8.74
N LEU A 257 -7.15 6.11 8.76
CA LEU A 257 -7.93 5.28 9.69
C LEU A 257 -7.47 5.47 11.14
N GLN A 258 -6.17 5.70 11.36
CA GLN A 258 -5.65 6.10 12.68
C GLN A 258 -6.28 7.41 13.15
N VAL A 259 -6.44 8.42 12.28
CA VAL A 259 -7.13 9.67 12.60
C VAL A 259 -8.60 9.42 12.92
N LEU A 260 -9.33 8.71 12.04
CA LEU A 260 -10.77 8.42 12.23
C LEU A 260 -11.06 7.68 13.54
N THR A 261 -10.12 6.84 13.99
CA THR A 261 -10.24 6.09 15.26
C THR A 261 -9.60 6.78 16.46
N ASN A 262 -9.24 8.08 16.33
CA ASN A 262 -8.59 8.86 17.38
C ASN A 262 -7.31 8.21 17.93
N GLY A 263 -6.57 7.50 17.10
CA GLY A 263 -5.36 6.77 17.46
C GLY A 263 -5.60 5.41 18.15
N ARG A 264 -6.86 4.93 18.21
CA ARG A 264 -7.18 3.59 18.73
C ARG A 264 -6.58 2.50 17.83
N PHE A 265 -6.70 2.66 16.51
CA PHE A 265 -5.96 1.87 15.54
C PHE A 265 -4.66 2.57 15.20
N ARG A 266 -3.62 1.80 14.94
CA ARG A 266 -2.29 2.32 14.66
C ARG A 266 -1.90 2.07 13.19
N SER A 267 -1.47 3.12 12.51
CA SER A 267 -0.77 2.99 11.22
C SER A 267 0.65 2.48 11.46
N VAL A 268 0.97 1.31 10.93
CA VAL A 268 2.25 0.65 11.18
C VAL A 268 3.32 1.10 10.20
N ARG A 269 4.51 1.43 10.70
CA ARG A 269 5.69 1.67 9.86
C ARG A 269 6.16 0.36 9.27
N HIS A 270 6.42 0.37 7.99
CA HIS A 270 6.90 -0.80 7.28
C HIS A 270 7.87 -0.42 6.17
N ARG A 271 8.64 -1.40 5.69
CA ARG A 271 9.60 -1.24 4.59
C ARG A 271 9.70 -2.54 3.81
N VAL A 272 10.33 -2.49 2.63
CA VAL A 272 10.64 -3.68 1.85
C VAL A 272 12.14 -3.78 1.65
N VAL A 273 12.70 -4.92 2.03
CA VAL A 273 14.09 -5.30 1.80
C VAL A 273 14.14 -6.25 0.60
N VAL A 274 15.10 -6.05 -0.28
CA VAL A 274 15.25 -6.86 -1.49
C VAL A 274 15.68 -8.28 -1.14
N ASN A 275 14.96 -9.27 -1.69
CA ASN A 275 15.39 -10.65 -1.60
C ASN A 275 16.60 -10.87 -2.54
N SER A 276 17.65 -11.53 -2.05
CA SER A 276 18.90 -11.71 -2.79
C SER A 276 18.82 -12.76 -3.91
N GLU A 277 17.84 -13.66 -3.85
CA GLU A 277 17.79 -14.84 -4.72
C GLU A 277 16.63 -14.79 -5.69
N ARG A 278 15.50 -14.26 -5.25
CA ARG A 278 14.24 -14.31 -5.99
C ARG A 278 13.60 -12.93 -6.13
N SER A 279 13.02 -12.71 -7.31
CA SER A 279 12.19 -11.55 -7.57
C SER A 279 10.94 -11.55 -6.68
N ARG A 280 10.62 -10.40 -6.11
CA ARG A 280 9.38 -10.17 -5.38
C ARG A 280 8.44 -9.31 -6.19
N VAL A 281 7.22 -9.78 -6.40
CA VAL A 281 6.11 -9.00 -6.95
C VAL A 281 5.08 -8.80 -5.86
N SER A 282 4.58 -7.58 -5.69
CA SER A 282 3.46 -7.31 -4.77
C SER A 282 2.43 -6.40 -5.43
N MET A 283 1.17 -6.66 -5.13
CA MET A 283 0.03 -5.89 -5.61
C MET A 283 -0.67 -5.29 -4.39
N ILE A 284 -0.86 -3.98 -4.39
CA ILE A 284 -1.43 -3.25 -3.25
C ILE A 284 -2.59 -2.40 -3.75
N PHE A 285 -3.80 -2.69 -3.25
CA PHE A 285 -4.92 -1.76 -3.36
C PHE A 285 -4.86 -0.78 -2.18
N PHE A 286 -4.84 0.50 -2.47
CA PHE A 286 -4.90 1.58 -1.52
C PHE A 286 -6.28 2.22 -1.54
N GLY A 287 -7.00 2.14 -0.44
CA GLY A 287 -8.32 2.76 -0.27
C GLY A 287 -8.18 4.17 0.32
N GLY A 288 -8.21 5.18 -0.53
CA GLY A 288 -8.15 6.58 -0.12
C GLY A 288 -9.52 7.27 -0.21
N PRO A 289 -9.84 8.21 0.71
CA PRO A 289 -11.08 8.98 0.66
C PRO A 289 -11.04 10.03 -0.45
N PRO A 290 -12.17 10.64 -0.80
CA PRO A 290 -12.22 11.77 -1.73
C PRO A 290 -11.32 12.93 -1.31
N PRO A 291 -10.72 13.68 -2.25
CA PRO A 291 -9.82 14.81 -1.92
C PRO A 291 -10.44 15.87 -0.99
N GLY A 292 -11.73 16.13 -1.13
CA GLY A 292 -12.45 17.09 -0.29
C GLY A 292 -12.99 16.51 1.02
N GLU A 293 -12.77 15.21 1.30
CA GLU A 293 -13.27 14.59 2.53
C GLU A 293 -12.58 15.20 3.75
N ARG A 294 -13.40 15.58 4.74
CA ARG A 294 -12.92 16.13 6.03
C ARG A 294 -12.60 14.97 6.96
N LEU A 295 -11.39 14.96 7.45
CA LEU A 295 -10.85 13.93 8.32
C LEU A 295 -10.74 14.49 9.73
N ALA A 296 -11.43 13.85 10.66
CA ALA A 296 -11.38 14.08 12.09
C ALA A 296 -11.75 12.77 12.79
N PRO A 297 -11.42 12.61 14.06
CA PRO A 297 -11.89 11.47 14.84
C PRO A 297 -13.41 11.36 14.82
N LEU A 298 -13.91 10.16 14.61
CA LEU A 298 -15.33 9.88 14.64
C LEU A 298 -15.90 10.17 16.04
N PRO A 299 -17.02 10.90 16.17
CA PRO A 299 -17.54 11.31 17.48
C PRO A 299 -17.74 10.15 18.45
N GLN A 300 -18.16 8.98 17.93
CA GLN A 300 -18.37 7.76 18.72
C GLN A 300 -17.08 7.21 19.35
N LEU A 301 -15.92 7.62 18.83
CA LEU A 301 -14.60 7.10 19.23
C LEU A 301 -13.74 8.14 19.99
N LEU A 302 -14.32 9.28 20.37
CA LEU A 302 -13.59 10.31 21.12
C LEU A 302 -13.31 9.92 22.59
N GLY A 303 -14.01 8.88 23.12
CA GLY A 303 -13.89 8.47 24.51
C GLY A 303 -14.52 9.42 25.52
N ASP A 304 -14.38 9.10 26.80
CA ASP A 304 -14.90 9.92 27.90
C ASP A 304 -14.15 11.26 27.96
N GLY A 305 -14.91 12.35 27.79
CA GLY A 305 -14.35 13.71 27.77
C GLY A 305 -14.16 14.32 26.38
N GLY A 306 -14.43 13.60 25.32
CA GLY A 306 -14.53 14.14 23.95
C GLY A 306 -13.27 14.78 23.37
N ARG A 307 -12.09 14.48 23.90
CA ARG A 307 -10.84 15.09 23.46
C ARG A 307 -10.34 14.47 22.15
N SER A 308 -10.31 15.28 21.11
CA SER A 308 -9.69 14.90 19.85
C SER A 308 -8.16 14.96 19.92
N ARG A 309 -7.50 13.91 19.49
CA ARG A 309 -6.04 13.88 19.31
C ARG A 309 -5.59 14.63 18.07
N TYR A 310 -6.44 14.71 17.04
CA TYR A 310 -6.13 15.32 15.77
C TYR A 310 -7.05 16.50 15.49
N ARG A 311 -6.51 17.60 14.94
CA ARG A 311 -7.33 18.67 14.37
C ARG A 311 -8.04 18.17 13.10
N GLU A 312 -9.10 18.85 12.69
CA GLU A 312 -9.76 18.56 11.41
C GLU A 312 -8.90 19.09 10.25
N PHE A 313 -8.84 18.29 9.16
CA PHE A 313 -8.17 18.63 7.90
C PHE A 313 -8.82 17.87 6.75
N THR A 314 -8.53 18.22 5.49
CA THR A 314 -9.02 17.46 4.32
C THR A 314 -7.99 16.42 3.87
N TRP A 315 -8.48 15.35 3.21
CA TRP A 315 -7.58 14.39 2.58
C TRP A 315 -6.60 15.05 1.60
N GLY A 316 -7.09 16.05 0.81
CA GLY A 316 -6.24 16.81 -0.11
C GLY A 316 -5.11 17.57 0.59
N GLU A 317 -5.38 18.19 1.76
CA GLU A 317 -4.34 18.84 2.59
C GLU A 317 -3.31 17.82 3.08
N PHE A 318 -3.77 16.67 3.61
CA PHE A 318 -2.89 15.62 4.09
C PHE A 318 -1.99 15.07 2.98
N LYS A 319 -2.57 14.70 1.84
CA LYS A 319 -1.84 14.21 0.67
C LYS A 319 -0.82 15.22 0.15
N SER A 320 -1.20 16.50 0.08
CA SER A 320 -0.31 17.59 -0.36
C SER A 320 0.84 17.84 0.63
N SER A 321 0.60 17.67 1.93
CA SER A 321 1.66 17.77 2.93
C SER A 321 2.66 16.62 2.78
N GLY A 322 2.17 15.40 2.51
CA GLY A 322 2.99 14.21 2.26
C GLY A 322 3.93 14.35 1.04
N CYS A 323 3.51 15.10 0.02
CA CYS A 323 4.38 15.41 -1.13
C CYS A 323 5.61 16.27 -0.77
N ARG A 324 5.65 16.88 0.41
CA ARG A 324 6.75 17.77 0.89
C ARG A 324 7.57 17.13 1.99
N THR A 325 7.24 15.90 2.40
CA THR A 325 7.92 15.16 3.46
C THR A 325 8.60 13.93 2.90
N ARG A 326 9.72 13.51 3.50
CA ARG A 326 10.34 12.22 3.18
C ARG A 326 9.47 11.07 3.70
N LEU A 327 9.65 9.88 3.12
CA LEU A 327 8.89 8.68 3.50
C LEU A 327 8.97 8.36 5.00
N ALA A 328 10.16 8.46 5.58
CA ALA A 328 10.41 8.12 6.99
C ALA A 328 9.87 9.14 7.99
N GLU A 329 9.43 10.32 7.56
CA GLU A 329 8.92 11.36 8.44
C GLU A 329 7.49 11.05 8.89
N ASP A 330 7.17 11.37 10.15
CA ASP A 330 5.81 11.29 10.67
C ASP A 330 4.95 12.42 10.08
N ARG A 331 4.06 12.03 9.17
CA ARG A 331 3.17 12.98 8.48
C ARG A 331 2.03 13.47 9.37
N LEU A 332 1.60 12.65 10.35
CA LEU A 332 0.46 12.98 11.21
C LEU A 332 0.82 13.99 12.30
N SER A 333 2.08 14.10 12.70
CA SER A 333 2.53 15.02 13.76
C SER A 333 2.11 16.46 13.52
N ARG A 334 1.97 16.91 12.26
CA ARG A 334 1.51 18.26 11.87
C ARG A 334 0.01 18.49 12.07
N PHE A 335 -0.74 17.43 12.33
CA PHE A 335 -2.20 17.41 12.45
C PHE A 335 -2.65 17.01 13.86
N GLU A 336 -1.73 16.77 14.77
CA GLU A 336 -2.02 16.54 16.19
C GLU A 336 -2.35 17.86 16.90
N ASN A 337 -3.28 17.79 17.91
CA ASN A 337 -3.67 18.92 18.78
C ASN A 337 -2.69 19.12 19.96
#